data_a20ed642b9aa031ccb1b974d62738674
#
_entry.id   a20ed642b9aa031ccb1b974d62738674
#
_cell.length_a   1.000
_cell.length_b   1.000
_cell.length_c   1.000
_cell.angle_alpha   90.00
_cell.angle_beta   90.00
_cell.angle_gamma   90.00
#
_symmetry.space_group_name_H-M   'P 1'
#
loop_
_entity.id
_entity.type
_entity.pdbx_description
1 polymer ?
#
loop_
_entity_poly.entity_id
_entity_poly.type
_entity_poly.pdbx_seq_one_letter_code
_entity_poly.pdbx_strand_id
1 'polypeptide(L)'
;MPVEFEDVVFALKQGDISQPFFTPQGIHIVKAIERKEILPFEKVKDEIMRRQSRRYGMDRGTEALVEKLKKEYQYTADKTGVDELLSKGQTDKRLFTLDGREYTGKMFAAFAASHPQGVQRQLKGFIMKSVLDYEYSRLEDKYPEFRMLMQEYRNGMLLFEISNREIWERVPSDEVGLAAYFEKHHSDYHWKVPRYKGIVLH
;
A
#
# COMPACT_ATOMS: atom_id res chain seq x y z
N MET A 1 -1.73 -21.30 14.38
CA MET A 1 -1.48 -21.87 15.72
C MET A 1 -0.10 -22.49 15.69
N PRO A 2 0.56 -22.72 16.85
CA PRO A 2 1.81 -23.51 16.89
C PRO A 2 1.55 -24.94 16.41
N VAL A 3 2.52 -25.55 15.73
CA VAL A 3 2.39 -26.90 15.17
C VAL A 3 2.14 -27.93 16.27
N GLU A 4 2.82 -27.78 17.40
CA GLU A 4 2.68 -28.64 18.56
C GLU A 4 1.25 -28.64 19.13
N PHE A 5 0.57 -27.49 19.05
CA PHE A 5 -0.84 -27.38 19.46
C PHE A 5 -1.77 -28.10 18.47
N GLU A 6 -1.53 -27.93 17.18
CA GLU A 6 -2.33 -28.57 16.12
C GLU A 6 -2.19 -30.09 16.18
N ASP A 7 -1.00 -30.62 16.33
CA ASP A 7 -0.71 -32.06 16.40
C ASP A 7 -1.49 -32.74 17.54
N VAL A 8 -1.50 -32.10 18.72
CA VAL A 8 -2.23 -32.65 19.88
C VAL A 8 -3.76 -32.57 19.66
N VAL A 9 -4.26 -31.41 19.20
CA VAL A 9 -5.71 -31.20 19.04
C VAL A 9 -6.31 -32.10 17.97
N PHE A 10 -5.61 -32.28 16.84
CA PHE A 10 -6.11 -33.16 15.77
C PHE A 10 -6.02 -34.64 16.06
N ALA A 11 -5.18 -35.06 17.02
CA ALA A 11 -5.11 -36.45 17.48
C ALA A 11 -6.26 -36.82 18.44
N LEU A 12 -6.92 -35.84 19.09
CA LEU A 12 -8.02 -36.10 20.04
C LEU A 12 -9.30 -36.52 19.32
N LYS A 13 -10.03 -37.46 19.93
CA LYS A 13 -11.41 -37.76 19.53
C LYS A 13 -12.38 -36.82 20.25
N GLN A 14 -13.59 -36.70 19.71
CA GLN A 14 -14.61 -35.89 20.36
C GLN A 14 -14.91 -36.37 21.78
N GLY A 15 -14.85 -35.48 22.75
CA GLY A 15 -15.01 -35.72 24.17
C GLY A 15 -13.69 -35.95 24.93
N ASP A 16 -12.58 -36.24 24.24
CA ASP A 16 -11.30 -36.50 24.87
C ASP A 16 -10.66 -35.19 25.44
N ILE A 17 -9.86 -35.38 26.48
CA ILE A 17 -9.05 -34.33 27.08
C ILE A 17 -7.56 -34.72 26.90
N SER A 18 -6.74 -33.76 26.42
CA SER A 18 -5.32 -33.98 26.23
C SER A 18 -4.58 -34.11 27.58
N GLN A 19 -3.42 -34.78 27.58
CA GLN A 19 -2.43 -34.55 28.62
C GLN A 19 -1.90 -33.11 28.54
N PRO A 20 -1.34 -32.56 29.66
CA PRO A 20 -0.67 -31.28 29.55
C PRO A 20 0.47 -31.28 28.53
N PHE A 21 0.54 -30.28 27.64
CA PHE A 21 1.61 -30.17 26.66
C PHE A 21 2.10 -28.72 26.59
N PHE A 22 3.30 -28.55 26.07
CA PHE A 22 3.99 -27.25 26.04
C PHE A 22 3.97 -26.68 24.63
N THR A 23 3.77 -25.36 24.53
CA THR A 23 4.00 -24.57 23.33
C THR A 23 4.82 -23.33 23.71
N PRO A 24 5.34 -22.55 22.76
CA PRO A 24 6.00 -21.28 23.06
C PRO A 24 5.15 -20.27 23.85
N GLN A 25 3.80 -20.44 23.85
CA GLN A 25 2.87 -19.59 24.60
C GLN A 25 2.58 -20.09 26.02
N GLY A 26 3.03 -21.30 26.37
CA GLY A 26 2.84 -21.87 27.72
C GLY A 26 2.35 -23.31 27.71
N ILE A 27 1.77 -23.73 28.86
CA ILE A 27 1.24 -25.08 29.08
C ILE A 27 -0.25 -25.09 28.73
N HIS A 28 -0.67 -26.10 27.97
CA HIS A 28 -2.04 -26.25 27.53
C HIS A 28 -2.64 -27.59 27.93
N ILE A 29 -3.94 -27.59 28.25
CA ILE A 29 -4.81 -28.77 28.35
C ILE A 29 -6.02 -28.46 27.49
N VAL A 30 -6.33 -29.33 26.55
CA VAL A 30 -7.41 -29.13 25.56
C VAL A 30 -8.42 -30.24 25.65
N LYS A 31 -9.72 -29.88 25.57
CA LYS A 31 -10.84 -30.81 25.44
C LYS A 31 -11.43 -30.67 24.04
N ALA A 32 -11.54 -31.78 23.31
CA ALA A 32 -12.19 -31.82 22.01
C ALA A 32 -13.71 -31.84 22.20
N ILE A 33 -14.38 -30.71 22.06
CA ILE A 33 -15.85 -30.59 22.26
C ILE A 33 -16.60 -31.09 21.03
N GLU A 34 -16.14 -30.68 19.84
CA GLU A 34 -16.79 -31.00 18.58
C GLU A 34 -15.76 -31.18 17.48
N ARG A 35 -15.98 -32.11 16.59
CA ARG A 35 -15.20 -32.27 15.36
C ARG A 35 -16.13 -32.06 14.17
N LYS A 36 -15.88 -30.98 13.43
CA LYS A 36 -16.62 -30.67 12.20
C LYS A 36 -15.99 -31.41 11.03
N GLU A 37 -16.82 -32.08 10.25
CA GLU A 37 -16.37 -32.67 8.99
C GLU A 37 -15.94 -31.59 8.01
N ILE A 38 -14.96 -31.93 7.17
CA ILE A 38 -14.54 -31.08 6.07
C ILE A 38 -15.69 -31.03 5.06
N LEU A 39 -16.26 -29.84 4.88
CA LEU A 39 -17.32 -29.63 3.90
C LEU A 39 -16.79 -29.88 2.48
N PRO A 40 -17.64 -30.38 1.55
CA PRO A 40 -17.29 -30.52 0.15
C PRO A 40 -16.76 -29.20 -0.42
N PHE A 41 -15.76 -29.28 -1.32
CA PHE A 41 -15.08 -28.12 -1.90
C PHE A 41 -16.05 -27.04 -2.42
N GLU A 42 -17.13 -27.44 -3.07
CA GLU A 42 -18.12 -26.51 -3.63
C GLU A 42 -18.79 -25.63 -2.55
N LYS A 43 -18.93 -26.12 -1.32
CA LYS A 43 -19.49 -25.33 -0.21
C LYS A 43 -18.48 -24.40 0.45
N VAL A 44 -17.18 -24.69 0.37
CA VAL A 44 -16.11 -23.90 0.99
C VAL A 44 -15.33 -23.04 0.01
N LYS A 45 -15.54 -23.24 -1.29
CA LYS A 45 -14.85 -22.54 -2.38
C LYS A 45 -14.85 -21.02 -2.22
N ASP A 46 -16.02 -20.44 -1.98
CA ASP A 46 -16.16 -18.99 -1.85
C ASP A 46 -15.47 -18.44 -0.59
N GLU A 47 -15.46 -19.21 0.49
CA GLU A 47 -14.76 -18.83 1.71
C GLU A 47 -13.24 -18.93 1.53
N ILE A 48 -12.76 -20.00 0.89
CA ILE A 48 -11.35 -20.16 0.52
C ILE A 48 -10.92 -19.01 -0.40
N MET A 49 -11.71 -18.69 -1.42
CA MET A 49 -11.44 -17.58 -2.34
C MET A 49 -11.35 -16.24 -1.59
N ARG A 50 -12.27 -15.94 -0.69
CA ARG A 50 -12.25 -14.73 0.13
C ARG A 50 -11.03 -14.67 1.06
N ARG A 51 -10.66 -15.78 1.70
CA ARG A 51 -9.48 -15.87 2.58
C ARG A 51 -8.18 -15.70 1.77
N GLN A 52 -8.09 -16.34 0.61
CA GLN A 52 -6.94 -16.21 -0.29
C GLN A 52 -6.82 -14.79 -0.86
N SER A 53 -7.93 -14.17 -1.26
CA SER A 53 -7.93 -12.79 -1.75
C SER A 53 -7.45 -11.80 -0.70
N ARG A 54 -7.84 -11.99 0.56
CA ARG A 54 -7.39 -11.13 1.66
C ARG A 54 -5.92 -11.32 2.05
N ARG A 55 -5.39 -12.53 1.93
CA ARG A 55 -4.05 -12.89 2.45
C ARG A 55 -2.97 -12.94 1.37
N TYR A 56 -3.32 -13.32 0.15
CA TYR A 56 -2.36 -13.57 -0.94
C TYR A 56 -2.80 -12.97 -2.28
N GLY A 57 -4.01 -12.44 -2.39
CA GLY A 57 -4.56 -12.03 -3.68
C GLY A 57 -3.81 -10.85 -4.30
N MET A 58 -3.35 -9.90 -3.49
CA MET A 58 -2.53 -8.79 -3.98
C MET A 58 -1.15 -9.25 -4.44
N ASP A 59 -0.49 -10.15 -3.69
CA ASP A 59 0.86 -10.59 -4.03
C ASP A 59 0.88 -11.42 -5.32
N ARG A 60 -0.03 -12.38 -5.47
CA ARG A 60 -0.11 -13.22 -6.68
C ARG A 60 -0.56 -12.45 -7.92
N GLY A 61 -1.50 -11.54 -7.75
CA GLY A 61 -1.95 -10.65 -8.84
C GLY A 61 -0.81 -9.76 -9.32
N THR A 62 -0.06 -9.19 -8.39
CA THR A 62 1.10 -8.35 -8.69
C THR A 62 2.22 -9.16 -9.34
N GLU A 63 2.51 -10.37 -8.85
CA GLU A 63 3.50 -11.26 -9.46
C GLU A 63 3.12 -11.64 -10.90
N ALA A 64 1.86 -12.01 -11.14
CA ALA A 64 1.37 -12.33 -12.48
C ALA A 64 1.45 -11.12 -13.43
N LEU A 65 1.11 -9.92 -12.94
CA LEU A 65 1.25 -8.68 -13.69
C LEU A 65 2.72 -8.41 -14.03
N VAL A 66 3.62 -8.51 -13.05
CA VAL A 66 5.06 -8.30 -13.27
C VAL A 66 5.62 -9.28 -14.30
N GLU A 67 5.24 -10.57 -14.26
CA GLU A 67 5.66 -11.54 -15.27
C GLU A 67 5.11 -11.22 -16.67
N LYS A 68 3.89 -10.70 -16.76
CA LYS A 68 3.34 -10.20 -18.04
C LYS A 68 4.16 -9.02 -18.55
N LEU A 69 4.42 -8.02 -17.69
CA LEU A 69 5.15 -6.80 -18.05
C LEU A 69 6.62 -7.08 -18.40
N LYS A 70 7.27 -8.04 -17.73
CA LYS A 70 8.62 -8.50 -18.10
C LYS A 70 8.68 -9.01 -19.54
N LYS A 71 7.66 -9.74 -19.98
CA LYS A 71 7.58 -10.21 -21.37
C LYS A 71 7.33 -9.06 -22.32
N GLU A 72 6.41 -8.16 -21.98
CA GLU A 72 6.05 -6.99 -22.79
C GLU A 72 7.27 -6.07 -23.00
N TYR A 73 8.02 -5.80 -21.93
CA TYR A 73 9.19 -4.91 -21.94
C TYR A 73 10.53 -5.60 -22.15
N GLN A 74 10.52 -6.81 -22.70
CA GLN A 74 11.74 -7.55 -23.09
C GLN A 74 12.78 -7.61 -21.95
N TYR A 75 12.32 -7.95 -20.75
CA TYR A 75 13.20 -8.11 -19.60
C TYR A 75 14.31 -9.11 -19.88
N THR A 76 15.57 -8.73 -19.68
CA THR A 76 16.73 -9.61 -19.83
C THR A 76 17.63 -9.50 -18.60
N ALA A 77 17.81 -10.61 -17.88
CA ALA A 77 18.71 -10.68 -16.73
C ALA A 77 20.18 -10.78 -17.20
N ASP A 78 21.07 -10.03 -16.56
CA ASP A 78 22.52 -10.19 -16.72
C ASP A 78 23.03 -11.20 -15.69
N LYS A 79 23.33 -12.41 -16.15
CA LYS A 79 23.77 -13.49 -15.26
C LYS A 79 25.02 -13.13 -14.47
N THR A 80 26.00 -12.49 -15.12
CA THR A 80 27.26 -12.11 -14.46
C THR A 80 27.06 -11.13 -13.32
N GLY A 81 26.22 -10.12 -13.50
CA GLY A 81 25.91 -9.15 -12.45
C GLY A 81 25.10 -9.76 -11.32
N VAL A 82 24.11 -10.60 -11.67
CA VAL A 82 23.27 -11.28 -10.68
C VAL A 82 24.07 -12.28 -9.84
N ASP A 83 24.90 -13.12 -10.46
CA ASP A 83 25.73 -14.11 -9.76
C ASP A 83 26.75 -13.43 -8.83
N GLU A 84 27.35 -12.32 -9.27
CA GLU A 84 28.23 -11.52 -8.43
C GLU A 84 27.49 -10.90 -7.24
N LEU A 85 26.30 -10.34 -7.46
CA LEU A 85 25.47 -9.80 -6.40
C LEU A 85 25.10 -10.87 -5.36
N LEU A 86 24.67 -12.04 -5.80
CA LEU A 86 24.26 -13.13 -4.91
C LEU A 86 25.44 -13.73 -4.12
N SER A 87 26.64 -13.73 -4.69
CA SER A 87 27.84 -14.28 -4.03
C SER A 87 28.52 -13.29 -3.10
N LYS A 88 28.61 -12.02 -3.48
CA LYS A 88 29.36 -10.98 -2.73
C LYS A 88 28.44 -10.02 -1.93
N GLY A 89 27.12 -10.07 -2.16
CA GLY A 89 26.17 -9.15 -1.56
C GLY A 89 26.15 -7.75 -2.19
N GLN A 90 27.05 -7.45 -3.10
CA GLN A 90 27.18 -6.16 -3.80
C GLN A 90 27.81 -6.32 -5.17
N THR A 91 27.46 -5.44 -6.10
CA THR A 91 28.06 -5.34 -7.43
C THR A 91 27.82 -3.96 -8.03
N ASP A 92 28.68 -3.48 -8.90
CA ASP A 92 28.42 -2.29 -9.72
C ASP A 92 27.93 -2.63 -11.12
N LYS A 93 27.96 -3.93 -11.47
CA LYS A 93 27.56 -4.40 -12.80
C LYS A 93 26.07 -4.21 -13.05
N ARG A 94 25.72 -4.32 -14.32
CA ARG A 94 24.32 -4.41 -14.74
C ARG A 94 23.70 -5.69 -14.19
N LEU A 95 22.49 -5.59 -13.68
CA LEU A 95 21.71 -6.72 -13.16
C LEU A 95 20.69 -7.21 -14.18
N PHE A 96 20.04 -6.28 -14.87
CA PHE A 96 19.08 -6.59 -15.93
C PHE A 96 18.83 -5.38 -16.81
N THR A 97 18.16 -5.63 -17.93
CA THR A 97 17.60 -4.59 -18.81
C THR A 97 16.10 -4.73 -18.92
N LEU A 98 15.41 -3.62 -19.13
CA LEU A 98 13.98 -3.55 -19.34
C LEU A 98 13.73 -2.51 -20.45
N ASP A 99 13.23 -2.95 -21.61
CA ASP A 99 13.02 -2.10 -22.80
C ASP A 99 14.27 -1.27 -23.15
N GLY A 100 15.46 -1.91 -23.12
CA GLY A 100 16.76 -1.27 -23.38
C GLY A 100 17.32 -0.41 -22.23
N ARG A 101 16.55 -0.14 -21.19
CA ARG A 101 17.02 0.60 -20.00
C ARG A 101 17.81 -0.33 -19.07
N GLU A 102 18.98 0.12 -18.66
CA GLU A 102 19.84 -0.67 -17.77
C GLU A 102 19.55 -0.40 -16.29
N TYR A 103 19.55 -1.49 -15.51
CA TYR A 103 19.41 -1.48 -14.05
C TYR A 103 20.67 -2.09 -13.44
N THR A 104 21.38 -1.29 -12.65
CA THR A 104 22.71 -1.61 -12.13
C THR A 104 22.71 -1.97 -10.65
N GLY A 105 23.80 -2.55 -10.18
CA GLY A 105 24.02 -2.82 -8.78
C GLY A 105 24.00 -1.59 -7.89
N LYS A 106 24.39 -0.40 -8.41
CA LYS A 106 24.26 0.88 -7.68
C LYS A 106 22.80 1.24 -7.40
N MET A 107 21.93 1.07 -8.38
CA MET A 107 20.48 1.29 -8.21
C MET A 107 19.89 0.29 -7.23
N PHE A 108 20.34 -0.96 -7.30
CA PHE A 108 19.95 -1.99 -6.33
C PHE A 108 20.40 -1.63 -4.91
N ALA A 109 21.64 -1.17 -4.71
CA ALA A 109 22.15 -0.79 -3.40
C ALA A 109 21.34 0.34 -2.75
N ALA A 110 20.93 1.34 -3.53
CA ALA A 110 20.03 2.39 -3.06
C ALA A 110 18.67 1.86 -2.62
N PHE A 111 18.11 0.89 -3.35
CA PHE A 111 16.87 0.21 -2.96
C PHE A 111 17.07 -0.64 -1.70
N ALA A 112 18.14 -1.43 -1.65
CA ALA A 112 18.44 -2.36 -0.56
C ALA A 112 18.63 -1.66 0.79
N ALA A 113 19.18 -0.44 0.79
CA ALA A 113 19.39 0.37 2.00
C ALA A 113 18.09 0.63 2.78
N SER A 114 16.96 0.74 2.10
CA SER A 114 15.64 0.96 2.72
C SER A 114 14.83 -0.33 2.95
N HIS A 115 15.36 -1.49 2.55
CA HIS A 115 14.65 -2.78 2.61
C HIS A 115 15.55 -3.85 3.25
N PRO A 116 15.72 -3.86 4.58
CA PRO A 116 16.62 -4.80 5.27
C PRO A 116 16.08 -6.24 5.22
N GLN A 117 16.47 -6.98 4.21
CA GLN A 117 16.09 -8.38 3.95
C GLN A 117 17.28 -9.14 3.34
N GLY A 118 17.16 -10.47 3.18
CA GLY A 118 18.18 -11.24 2.46
C GLY A 118 18.27 -10.83 0.97
N VAL A 119 19.48 -10.82 0.42
CA VAL A 119 19.82 -10.32 -0.93
C VAL A 119 18.89 -10.87 -2.02
N GLN A 120 18.53 -12.15 -1.96
CA GLN A 120 17.61 -12.75 -2.94
C GLN A 120 16.20 -12.11 -2.89
N ARG A 121 15.67 -11.83 -1.70
CA ARG A 121 14.37 -11.17 -1.53
C ARG A 121 14.45 -9.71 -1.96
N GLN A 122 15.55 -9.04 -1.62
CA GLN A 122 15.79 -7.68 -2.08
C GLN A 122 15.86 -7.59 -3.60
N LEU A 123 16.57 -8.53 -4.26
CA LEU A 123 16.64 -8.57 -5.71
C LEU A 123 15.28 -8.80 -6.36
N LYS A 124 14.48 -9.74 -5.83
CA LYS A 124 13.10 -9.96 -6.30
C LYS A 124 12.25 -8.69 -6.14
N GLY A 125 12.33 -8.04 -4.98
CA GLY A 125 11.63 -6.80 -4.70
C GLY A 125 12.07 -5.64 -5.62
N PHE A 126 13.38 -5.51 -5.85
CA PHE A 126 13.94 -4.51 -6.76
C PHE A 126 13.48 -4.70 -8.21
N ILE A 127 13.50 -5.93 -8.72
CA ILE A 127 13.00 -6.26 -10.06
C ILE A 127 11.52 -5.89 -10.16
N MET A 128 10.70 -6.34 -9.19
CA MET A 128 9.27 -6.08 -9.16
C MET A 128 8.98 -4.56 -9.15
N LYS A 129 9.65 -3.82 -8.26
CA LYS A 129 9.51 -2.37 -8.20
C LYS A 129 9.92 -1.71 -9.51
N SER A 130 11.05 -2.08 -10.09
CA SER A 130 11.56 -1.49 -11.32
C SER A 130 10.62 -1.70 -12.51
N VAL A 131 10.02 -2.90 -12.62
CA VAL A 131 9.06 -3.22 -13.67
C VAL A 131 7.77 -2.41 -13.51
N LEU A 132 7.27 -2.30 -12.28
CA LEU A 132 6.06 -1.51 -12.00
C LEU A 132 6.31 0.00 -12.17
N ASP A 133 7.44 0.53 -11.71
CA ASP A 133 7.80 1.93 -11.89
C ASP A 133 7.93 2.29 -13.38
N TYR A 134 8.47 1.37 -14.19
CA TYR A 134 8.54 1.54 -15.63
C TYR A 134 7.15 1.58 -16.26
N GLU A 135 6.26 0.63 -15.91
CA GLU A 135 4.86 0.65 -16.35
C GLU A 135 4.16 1.96 -15.96
N TYR A 136 4.30 2.41 -14.69
CA TYR A 136 3.72 3.67 -14.24
C TYR A 136 4.20 4.87 -15.06
N SER A 137 5.47 4.90 -15.45
CA SER A 137 6.01 5.96 -16.29
C SER A 137 5.41 5.99 -17.71
N ARG A 138 4.83 4.87 -18.16
CA ARG A 138 4.25 4.70 -19.49
C ARG A 138 2.73 4.80 -19.53
N LEU A 139 2.06 4.88 -18.36
CA LEU A 139 0.59 4.85 -18.29
C LEU A 139 -0.06 5.98 -19.10
N GLU A 140 0.47 7.20 -19.02
CA GLU A 140 -0.06 8.33 -19.76
C GLU A 140 0.12 8.18 -21.29
N ASP A 141 1.16 7.47 -21.73
CA ASP A 141 1.41 7.18 -23.14
C ASP A 141 0.53 6.03 -23.65
N LYS A 142 0.36 4.99 -22.83
CA LYS A 142 -0.40 3.77 -23.19
C LYS A 142 -1.91 3.97 -23.16
N TYR A 143 -2.39 4.80 -22.23
CA TYR A 143 -3.82 4.97 -21.93
C TYR A 143 -4.23 6.45 -22.03
N PRO A 144 -4.77 6.88 -23.18
CA PRO A 144 -5.21 8.27 -23.39
C PRO A 144 -6.21 8.75 -22.32
N GLU A 145 -7.12 7.89 -21.88
CA GLU A 145 -8.10 8.21 -20.85
C GLU A 145 -7.42 8.52 -19.50
N PHE A 146 -6.39 7.76 -19.14
CA PHE A 146 -5.60 8.02 -17.94
C PHE A 146 -4.84 9.35 -18.05
N ARG A 147 -4.26 9.65 -19.21
CA ARG A 147 -3.60 10.94 -19.47
C ARG A 147 -4.57 12.10 -19.31
N MET A 148 -5.78 12.00 -19.85
CA MET A 148 -6.81 13.03 -19.70
C MET A 148 -7.17 13.24 -18.24
N LEU A 149 -7.42 12.16 -17.50
CA LEU A 149 -7.70 12.21 -16.06
C LEU A 149 -6.57 12.90 -15.27
N MET A 150 -5.32 12.55 -15.56
CA MET A 150 -4.16 13.16 -14.91
C MET A 150 -4.02 14.64 -15.26
N GLN A 151 -4.37 15.04 -16.48
CA GLN A 151 -4.36 16.43 -16.89
C GLN A 151 -5.47 17.25 -16.19
N GLU A 152 -6.67 16.70 -16.09
CA GLU A 152 -7.77 17.32 -15.34
C GLU A 152 -7.39 17.50 -13.85
N TYR A 153 -6.79 16.49 -13.26
CA TYR A 153 -6.31 16.57 -11.88
C TYR A 153 -5.25 17.67 -11.68
N ARG A 154 -4.24 17.73 -12.57
CA ARG A 154 -3.23 18.80 -12.55
C ARG A 154 -3.85 20.17 -12.71
N ASN A 155 -4.79 20.33 -13.65
CA ASN A 155 -5.48 21.61 -13.87
C ASN A 155 -6.31 22.01 -12.66
N GLY A 156 -7.01 21.05 -12.04
CA GLY A 156 -7.76 21.29 -10.80
C GLY A 156 -6.86 21.74 -9.65
N MET A 157 -5.70 21.12 -9.46
CA MET A 157 -4.73 21.54 -8.45
C MET A 157 -4.17 22.94 -8.72
N LEU A 158 -3.86 23.27 -9.97
CA LEU A 158 -3.39 24.61 -10.34
C LEU A 158 -4.45 25.67 -10.11
N LEU A 159 -5.70 25.39 -10.48
CA LEU A 159 -6.82 26.27 -10.24
C LEU A 159 -7.03 26.50 -8.73
N PHE A 160 -6.97 25.44 -7.94
CA PHE A 160 -7.06 25.53 -6.49
C PHE A 160 -5.96 26.42 -5.90
N GLU A 161 -4.71 26.19 -6.32
CA GLU A 161 -3.56 26.96 -5.83
C GLU A 161 -3.64 28.45 -6.21
N ILE A 162 -4.02 28.75 -7.45
CA ILE A 162 -4.24 30.15 -7.88
C ILE A 162 -5.37 30.80 -7.06
N SER A 163 -6.48 30.07 -6.88
CA SER A 163 -7.61 30.59 -6.08
C SER A 163 -7.20 30.81 -4.63
N ASN A 164 -6.38 29.92 -4.07
CA ASN A 164 -5.87 30.06 -2.71
C ASN A 164 -5.04 31.34 -2.57
N ARG A 165 -4.04 31.55 -3.44
CA ARG A 165 -3.13 32.71 -3.39
C ARG A 165 -3.81 34.02 -3.71
N GLU A 166 -4.65 34.02 -4.75
CA GLU A 166 -5.22 35.27 -5.28
C GLU A 166 -6.50 35.72 -4.57
N ILE A 167 -7.22 34.78 -3.93
CA ILE A 167 -8.49 35.06 -3.29
C ILE A 167 -8.42 34.79 -1.80
N TRP A 168 -8.28 33.52 -1.41
CA TRP A 168 -8.51 33.12 -0.03
C TRP A 168 -7.43 33.60 0.95
N GLU A 169 -6.18 33.66 0.53
CA GLU A 169 -5.08 34.19 1.36
C GLU A 169 -5.07 35.74 1.40
N ARG A 170 -5.60 36.38 0.36
CA ARG A 170 -5.67 37.87 0.33
C ARG A 170 -6.81 38.43 1.14
N VAL A 171 -7.99 37.79 1.11
CA VAL A 171 -9.17 38.31 1.80
C VAL A 171 -8.96 38.57 3.30
N PRO A 172 -8.32 37.66 4.10
CA PRO A 172 -8.08 37.91 5.51
C PRO A 172 -7.09 39.05 5.79
N SER A 173 -6.24 39.42 4.84
CA SER A 173 -5.25 40.49 4.98
C SER A 173 -5.69 41.83 4.40
N ASP A 174 -6.82 41.87 3.68
CA ASP A 174 -7.39 43.07 3.10
C ASP A 174 -8.37 43.75 4.11
N GLU A 175 -7.82 44.32 5.19
CA GLU A 175 -8.62 45.01 6.21
C GLU A 175 -9.46 46.17 5.64
N VAL A 176 -8.91 46.87 4.65
CA VAL A 176 -9.60 48.03 4.03
C VAL A 176 -10.78 47.56 3.19
N GLY A 177 -10.58 46.50 2.37
CA GLY A 177 -11.64 45.93 1.56
C GLY A 177 -12.73 45.28 2.43
N LEU A 178 -12.36 44.59 3.51
CA LEU A 178 -13.28 44.00 4.46
C LEU A 178 -14.14 45.07 5.18
N ALA A 179 -13.52 46.17 5.62
CA ALA A 179 -14.24 47.29 6.25
C ALA A 179 -15.22 47.93 5.28
N ALA A 180 -14.79 48.23 4.05
CA ALA A 180 -15.66 48.80 3.02
C ALA A 180 -16.83 47.86 2.64
N TYR A 181 -16.57 46.55 2.56
CA TYR A 181 -17.60 45.55 2.32
C TYR A 181 -18.62 45.51 3.48
N PHE A 182 -18.14 45.50 4.73
CA PHE A 182 -18.98 45.47 5.91
C PHE A 182 -19.87 46.70 6.00
N GLU A 183 -19.31 47.90 5.76
CA GLU A 183 -20.12 49.15 5.74
C GLU A 183 -21.27 49.08 4.73
N LYS A 184 -21.03 48.48 3.57
CA LYS A 184 -22.05 48.34 2.52
C LYS A 184 -23.09 47.27 2.82
N HIS A 185 -22.71 46.23 3.55
CA HIS A 185 -23.53 45.05 3.76
C HIS A 185 -23.85 44.78 5.25
N HIS A 186 -23.63 45.76 6.15
CA HIS A 186 -23.80 45.57 7.60
C HIS A 186 -25.21 45.14 7.98
N SER A 187 -26.24 45.52 7.20
CA SER A 187 -27.63 45.12 7.41
C SER A 187 -27.86 43.60 7.26
N ASP A 188 -26.97 42.93 6.56
CA ASP A 188 -27.09 41.48 6.33
C ASP A 188 -26.54 40.68 7.53
N TYR A 189 -25.72 41.35 8.37
CA TYR A 189 -25.04 40.75 9.53
C TYR A 189 -25.76 41.12 10.84
N HIS A 190 -26.92 40.53 11.07
CA HIS A 190 -27.67 40.71 12.31
C HIS A 190 -27.85 39.35 13.03
N TRP A 191 -27.92 39.42 14.34
CA TRP A 191 -28.18 38.27 15.16
C TRP A 191 -29.63 37.82 15.02
N LYS A 192 -29.89 36.57 14.71
CA LYS A 192 -31.24 35.98 14.67
C LYS A 192 -31.91 35.94 16.05
N VAL A 193 -31.10 35.92 17.12
CA VAL A 193 -31.57 35.89 18.51
C VAL A 193 -30.85 36.99 19.27
N PRO A 194 -31.56 37.78 20.14
CA PRO A 194 -30.93 38.79 20.96
C PRO A 194 -29.77 38.24 21.77
N ARG A 195 -28.65 38.98 21.82
CA ARG A 195 -27.50 38.67 22.64
C ARG A 195 -27.21 39.77 23.61
N TYR A 196 -26.77 39.39 24.81
CA TYR A 196 -26.46 40.33 25.90
C TYR A 196 -24.95 40.31 26.13
N LYS A 197 -24.36 41.50 26.29
CA LYS A 197 -22.97 41.65 26.75
C LYS A 197 -23.03 42.16 28.19
N GLY A 198 -22.41 41.46 29.12
CA GLY A 198 -22.39 41.83 30.53
C GLY A 198 -21.06 41.43 31.19
N ILE A 199 -20.82 42.03 32.35
CA ILE A 199 -19.69 41.68 33.23
C ILE A 199 -20.29 40.96 34.42
N VAL A 200 -19.79 39.78 34.75
CA VAL A 200 -20.15 39.08 35.97
C VAL A 200 -19.07 39.41 37.01
N LEU A 201 -19.51 40.05 38.10
CA LEU A 201 -18.68 40.33 39.25
C LEU A 201 -18.95 39.22 40.29
N HIS A 202 -17.88 38.57 40.74
CA HIS A 202 -17.92 37.59 41.83
C HIS A 202 -17.48 38.22 43.13
#